data_e7ce376fc28698cc81527b8d2645ea82
#
_entry.id   e7ce376fc28698cc81527b8d2645ea82
#
_cell.length_a   1.000
_cell.length_b   1.000
_cell.length_c   1.000
_cell.angle_alpha   90.00
_cell.angle_beta   90.00
_cell.angle_gamma   90.00
#
_symmetry.space_group_name_H-M   'P 1'
#
loop_
_entity.id
_entity.type
_entity.pdbx_description
1 polymer ?
#
loop_
_entity_poly.entity_id
_entity_poly.type
_entity_poly.pdbx_seq_one_letter_code
_entity_poly.pdbx_strand_id
1 'polypeptide(L)'
;YVTTEATKRGFSAGDPAWCNLGQGQPETGDLEGAPPRVKEVPVHVDDQEYAPVAGLLELREAIAALYNKLYRRGLPSQYTAQNVCVSGGGRAALTRAAASLGSINLGHFLPDYTAYEELLDIFKAFTPIPILLDGERGYAFSAEDLRREVLGRGLSAVLLSNPCNPTGRLVDGDELSRWVSVARELDCTLLLDEFYSHYVYKTKPGALPVASAARFVEDVDRDPVILFDGLTKNWRYPGWRVTWAVGPRSVMDTMASAGSFLDGGGSKPLQRAAVPLLEEATVVAETWAIHRVFREKRDALASRLERLGVHFDRAPEGTFYVWGNVRDLPPPLNDGMGFFRAALERKVITVPGEFFDVNPGKRRPGRVSRFKDHVRFSFGPSRDVLEEALERLAALVADAGAERLGRP
;
A
#
# COMPACT_ATOMS: atom_id res chain seq x y z
N TYR A 1 13.57 -0.79 12.76
CA TYR A 1 13.29 -0.75 14.21
C TYR A 1 12.35 -1.89 14.63
N VAL A 2 11.10 -1.94 14.12
CA VAL A 2 10.08 -2.94 14.56
C VAL A 2 10.62 -4.36 14.48
N THR A 3 11.11 -4.78 13.31
CA THR A 3 11.67 -6.13 13.13
C THR A 3 12.91 -6.35 13.99
N THR A 4 13.79 -5.35 14.08
CA THR A 4 15.01 -5.43 14.89
C THR A 4 14.70 -5.67 16.37
N GLU A 5 13.71 -4.94 16.92
CA GLU A 5 13.29 -5.12 18.33
C GLU A 5 12.61 -6.48 18.56
N ALA A 6 11.85 -6.98 17.59
CA ALA A 6 11.28 -8.32 17.66
C ALA A 6 12.38 -9.40 17.61
N THR A 7 13.36 -9.26 16.70
CA THR A 7 14.51 -10.20 16.57
C THR A 7 15.35 -10.25 17.85
N LYS A 8 15.59 -9.12 18.51
CA LYS A 8 16.28 -9.09 19.83
C LYS A 8 15.56 -9.92 20.90
N ARG A 9 14.25 -10.15 20.73
CA ARG A 9 13.40 -10.97 21.63
C ARG A 9 13.18 -12.39 21.12
N GLY A 10 13.94 -12.81 20.12
CA GLY A 10 13.91 -14.16 19.56
C GLY A 10 12.94 -14.37 18.40
N PHE A 11 12.39 -13.29 17.79
CA PHE A 11 11.59 -13.42 16.58
C PHE A 11 12.43 -13.89 15.41
N SER A 12 11.96 -14.91 14.70
CA SER A 12 12.42 -15.27 13.36
C SER A 12 11.22 -15.43 12.42
N ALA A 13 11.44 -15.20 11.13
CA ALA A 13 10.39 -15.35 10.13
C ALA A 13 9.90 -16.81 10.07
N GLY A 14 8.58 -16.99 10.17
CA GLY A 14 7.97 -18.34 10.19
C GLY A 14 7.91 -19.03 11.54
N ASP A 15 8.40 -18.40 12.62
CA ASP A 15 8.26 -18.93 13.97
C ASP A 15 6.79 -18.89 14.43
N PRO A 16 6.14 -20.05 14.66
CA PRO A 16 4.73 -20.10 15.02
C PRO A 16 4.45 -19.56 16.43
N ALA A 17 5.46 -19.36 17.25
CA ALA A 17 5.31 -18.74 18.57
C ALA A 17 4.98 -17.25 18.50
N TRP A 18 5.14 -16.62 17.33
CA TRP A 18 4.96 -15.19 17.13
C TRP A 18 3.77 -14.86 16.23
N CYS A 19 2.95 -13.93 16.69
CA CYS A 19 1.86 -13.36 15.91
C CYS A 19 2.31 -12.03 15.29
N ASN A 20 2.60 -12.02 13.98
CA ASN A 20 3.11 -10.82 13.31
C ASN A 20 1.99 -9.98 12.67
N LEU A 21 1.35 -9.11 13.46
CA LEU A 21 0.40 -8.10 12.99
C LEU A 21 1.09 -6.81 12.49
N GLY A 22 2.41 -6.79 12.45
CA GLY A 22 3.19 -5.68 11.90
C GLY A 22 3.54 -5.85 10.42
N GLN A 23 3.43 -7.06 9.87
CA GLN A 23 3.88 -7.35 8.52
C GLN A 23 3.05 -6.63 7.45
N GLY A 24 3.77 -6.19 6.42
CA GLY A 24 3.17 -5.56 5.24
C GLY A 24 2.92 -6.54 4.09
N GLN A 25 2.60 -7.80 4.37
CA GLN A 25 2.25 -8.80 3.36
C GLN A 25 0.98 -9.56 3.76
N PRO A 26 0.14 -9.93 2.78
CA PRO A 26 -1.00 -10.80 3.02
C PRO A 26 -0.51 -12.26 3.16
N GLU A 27 -1.36 -13.12 3.69
CA GLU A 27 -1.12 -14.57 3.59
C GLU A 27 -0.97 -14.99 2.12
N THR A 28 -0.01 -15.85 1.84
CA THR A 28 0.36 -16.24 0.47
C THR A 28 -0.15 -17.63 0.08
N GLY A 29 -0.76 -18.35 1.03
CA GLY A 29 -1.34 -19.67 0.83
C GLY A 29 -2.62 -19.67 -0.02
N ASP A 30 -3.22 -20.84 -0.15
CA ASP A 30 -4.50 -20.98 -0.84
C ASP A 30 -5.62 -20.22 -0.09
N LEU A 31 -6.50 -19.58 -0.85
CA LEU A 31 -7.74 -19.00 -0.33
C LEU A 31 -8.93 -19.68 -1.00
N GLU A 32 -9.99 -19.86 -0.26
CA GLU A 32 -11.21 -20.42 -0.82
C GLU A 32 -11.74 -19.60 -2.00
N GLY A 33 -11.89 -20.22 -3.16
CA GLY A 33 -12.35 -19.60 -4.41
C GLY A 33 -11.31 -18.76 -5.15
N ALA A 34 -10.06 -18.69 -4.65
CA ALA A 34 -8.96 -18.13 -5.40
C ALA A 34 -8.40 -19.15 -6.42
N PRO A 35 -7.72 -18.70 -7.47
CA PRO A 35 -6.97 -19.59 -8.34
C PRO A 35 -5.88 -20.36 -7.55
N PRO A 36 -5.50 -21.56 -7.99
CA PRO A 36 -4.44 -22.32 -7.35
C PRO A 36 -3.12 -21.55 -7.39
N ARG A 37 -2.31 -21.71 -6.34
CA ARG A 37 -1.00 -21.06 -6.26
C ARG A 37 -0.01 -21.67 -7.23
N VAL A 38 0.78 -20.84 -7.89
CA VAL A 38 1.91 -21.29 -8.70
C VAL A 38 2.97 -21.89 -7.79
N LYS A 39 3.32 -23.15 -8.01
CA LYS A 39 4.29 -23.89 -7.20
C LYS A 39 5.65 -24.05 -7.90
N GLU A 40 5.67 -23.96 -9.24
CA GLU A 40 6.85 -24.13 -10.05
C GLU A 40 6.93 -23.04 -11.12
N VAL A 41 8.12 -22.53 -11.35
CA VAL A 41 8.42 -21.57 -12.42
C VAL A 41 9.44 -22.21 -13.33
N PRO A 42 9.10 -22.54 -14.60
CA PRO A 42 10.08 -23.06 -15.55
C PRO A 42 11.11 -21.97 -15.88
N VAL A 43 12.38 -22.36 -15.95
CA VAL A 43 13.46 -21.49 -16.41
C VAL A 43 13.98 -22.06 -17.73
N HIS A 44 13.82 -21.31 -18.80
CA HIS A 44 14.30 -21.69 -20.13
C HIS A 44 15.73 -21.17 -20.36
N VAL A 45 16.40 -21.70 -21.38
CA VAL A 45 17.77 -21.30 -21.74
C VAL A 45 17.82 -19.78 -22.01
N ASP A 46 16.84 -19.26 -22.73
CA ASP A 46 16.72 -17.84 -23.06
C ASP A 46 16.50 -16.94 -21.82
N ASP A 47 16.06 -17.49 -20.70
CA ASP A 47 15.87 -16.76 -19.45
C ASP A 47 17.20 -16.48 -18.71
N GLN A 48 18.31 -17.02 -19.18
CA GLN A 48 19.67 -16.69 -18.71
C GLN A 48 20.13 -15.30 -19.19
N GLU A 49 19.46 -14.73 -20.21
CA GLU A 49 19.73 -13.38 -20.69
C GLU A 49 18.93 -12.34 -19.92
N TYR A 50 19.39 -11.06 -19.98
CA TYR A 50 18.64 -9.97 -19.41
C TYR A 50 17.28 -9.81 -20.06
N ALA A 51 16.26 -9.48 -19.25
CA ALA A 51 15.02 -8.94 -19.76
C ALA A 51 15.24 -7.49 -20.24
N PRO A 52 14.44 -7.00 -21.19
CA PRO A 52 14.39 -5.55 -21.46
C PRO A 52 14.12 -4.76 -20.17
N VAL A 53 14.79 -3.61 -20.00
CA VAL A 53 14.66 -2.80 -18.77
C VAL A 53 13.23 -2.36 -18.48
N ALA A 54 12.45 -2.08 -19.55
CA ALA A 54 11.02 -1.78 -19.42
C ALA A 54 10.15 -3.02 -19.08
N GLY A 55 10.71 -4.22 -19.13
CA GLY A 55 10.04 -5.50 -18.97
C GLY A 55 9.71 -6.20 -20.29
N LEU A 56 9.43 -7.51 -20.20
CA LEU A 56 9.04 -8.32 -21.35
C LEU A 56 7.82 -7.75 -22.04
N LEU A 57 7.83 -7.77 -23.38
CA LEU A 57 6.73 -7.22 -24.19
C LEU A 57 5.40 -7.90 -23.87
N GLU A 58 5.40 -9.23 -23.84
CA GLU A 58 4.21 -10.04 -23.53
C GLU A 58 3.62 -9.70 -22.15
N LEU A 59 4.45 -9.41 -21.14
CA LEU A 59 3.96 -9.01 -19.82
C LEU A 59 3.36 -7.60 -19.86
N ARG A 60 4.01 -6.66 -20.53
CA ARG A 60 3.49 -5.29 -20.68
C ARG A 60 2.19 -5.24 -21.46
N GLU A 61 2.05 -6.07 -22.51
CA GLU A 61 0.79 -6.24 -23.25
C GLU A 61 -0.31 -6.83 -22.36
N ALA A 62 0.01 -7.86 -21.57
CA ALA A 62 -0.96 -8.46 -20.65
C ALA A 62 -1.42 -7.46 -19.57
N ILE A 63 -0.52 -6.65 -19.02
CA ILE A 63 -0.86 -5.60 -18.04
C ILE A 63 -1.78 -4.55 -18.70
N ALA A 64 -1.41 -4.02 -19.87
CA ALA A 64 -2.22 -3.03 -20.59
C ALA A 64 -3.62 -3.59 -20.89
N ALA A 65 -3.70 -4.81 -21.40
CA ALA A 65 -4.96 -5.50 -21.69
C ALA A 65 -5.83 -5.66 -20.44
N LEU A 66 -5.23 -6.05 -19.30
CA LEU A 66 -5.94 -6.17 -18.02
C LEU A 66 -6.53 -4.83 -17.57
N TYR A 67 -5.73 -3.75 -17.57
CA TYR A 67 -6.20 -2.42 -17.18
C TYR A 67 -7.33 -1.93 -18.08
N ASN A 68 -7.23 -2.18 -19.39
CA ASN A 68 -8.28 -1.84 -20.34
C ASN A 68 -9.57 -2.63 -20.06
N LYS A 69 -9.47 -3.92 -19.75
CA LYS A 69 -10.63 -4.76 -19.40
C LYS A 69 -11.28 -4.38 -18.08
N LEU A 70 -10.50 -4.11 -17.03
CA LEU A 70 -11.03 -3.83 -15.70
C LEU A 70 -11.55 -2.40 -15.55
N TYR A 71 -10.86 -1.44 -16.15
CA TYR A 71 -11.08 -0.03 -15.83
C TYR A 71 -11.50 0.83 -17.03
N ARG A 72 -11.20 0.39 -18.27
CA ARG A 72 -11.35 1.24 -19.47
C ARG A 72 -12.28 0.65 -20.54
N ARG A 73 -13.10 -0.30 -20.17
CA ARG A 73 -14.03 -0.94 -21.11
C ARG A 73 -14.98 0.11 -21.72
N GLY A 74 -14.93 0.24 -23.04
CA GLY A 74 -15.74 1.21 -23.80
C GLY A 74 -15.18 2.64 -23.85
N LEU A 75 -14.05 2.92 -23.20
CA LEU A 75 -13.39 4.23 -23.34
C LEU A 75 -12.55 4.27 -24.61
N PRO A 76 -12.49 5.42 -25.32
CA PRO A 76 -11.77 5.54 -26.60
C PRO A 76 -10.25 5.44 -26.48
N SER A 77 -9.66 6.01 -25.41
CA SER A 77 -8.23 5.95 -25.14
C SER A 77 -7.90 4.70 -24.36
N GLN A 78 -6.98 3.86 -24.86
CA GLN A 78 -6.62 2.57 -24.27
C GLN A 78 -5.11 2.51 -24.01
N TYR A 79 -4.71 1.86 -22.91
CA TYR A 79 -3.30 1.59 -22.67
C TYR A 79 -2.74 0.56 -23.65
N THR A 80 -1.48 0.71 -23.97
CA THR A 80 -0.68 -0.22 -24.79
C THR A 80 0.56 -0.65 -24.00
N ALA A 81 1.35 -1.57 -24.53
CA ALA A 81 2.62 -1.96 -23.91
C ALA A 81 3.58 -0.77 -23.66
N GLN A 82 3.49 0.30 -24.46
CA GLN A 82 4.29 1.50 -24.26
C GLN A 82 3.87 2.33 -23.03
N ASN A 83 2.67 2.12 -22.53
CA ASN A 83 2.17 2.77 -21.31
C ASN A 83 2.54 2.00 -20.05
N VAL A 84 3.38 0.97 -20.13
CA VAL A 84 3.75 0.09 -19.02
C VAL A 84 5.25 -0.01 -18.87
N CYS A 85 5.74 0.15 -17.62
CA CYS A 85 7.12 -0.08 -17.23
C CYS A 85 7.17 -1.08 -16.06
N VAL A 86 7.77 -2.25 -16.26
CA VAL A 86 7.92 -3.31 -15.27
C VAL A 86 9.19 -3.09 -14.43
N SER A 87 9.13 -3.42 -13.15
CA SER A 87 10.24 -3.25 -12.19
C SER A 87 10.36 -4.43 -11.23
N GLY A 88 11.52 -4.60 -10.61
CA GLY A 88 11.84 -5.65 -9.63
C GLY A 88 11.28 -5.41 -8.24
N GLY A 89 10.06 -4.86 -8.11
CA GLY A 89 9.39 -4.58 -6.83
C GLY A 89 8.90 -3.14 -6.73
N GLY A 90 7.88 -2.88 -5.89
CA GLY A 90 7.24 -1.57 -5.78
C GLY A 90 8.20 -0.44 -5.42
N ARG A 91 9.17 -0.69 -4.55
CA ARG A 91 10.20 0.31 -4.24
C ARG A 91 11.05 0.65 -5.44
N ALA A 92 11.41 -0.33 -6.27
CA ALA A 92 12.15 -0.10 -7.52
C ALA A 92 11.32 0.76 -8.49
N ALA A 93 10.02 0.45 -8.66
CA ALA A 93 9.12 1.25 -9.48
C ALA A 93 9.03 2.71 -9.00
N LEU A 94 8.83 2.93 -7.71
CA LEU A 94 8.79 4.26 -7.09
C LEU A 94 10.14 4.99 -7.20
N THR A 95 11.26 4.28 -7.07
CA THR A 95 12.61 4.85 -7.22
C THR A 95 12.86 5.30 -8.66
N ARG A 96 12.44 4.51 -9.65
CA ARG A 96 12.53 4.92 -11.06
C ARG A 96 11.67 6.16 -11.35
N ALA A 97 10.45 6.22 -10.80
CA ALA A 97 9.59 7.39 -10.91
C ALA A 97 10.23 8.62 -10.25
N ALA A 98 10.75 8.49 -9.04
CA ALA A 98 11.42 9.58 -8.35
C ALA A 98 12.66 10.07 -9.10
N ALA A 99 13.45 9.16 -9.71
CA ALA A 99 14.59 9.52 -10.55
C ALA A 99 14.19 10.21 -11.87
N SER A 100 12.95 10.01 -12.30
CA SER A 100 12.39 10.66 -13.50
C SER A 100 11.83 12.05 -13.23
N LEU A 101 11.64 12.43 -11.97
CA LEU A 101 11.16 13.74 -11.56
C LEU A 101 12.31 14.76 -11.60
N GLY A 102 11.98 15.98 -12.02
CA GLY A 102 12.90 17.11 -12.00
C GLY A 102 12.91 17.85 -10.66
N SER A 103 13.36 19.11 -10.73
CA SER A 103 13.36 20.04 -9.59
C SER A 103 11.95 20.58 -9.35
N ILE A 104 11.13 19.87 -8.56
CA ILE A 104 9.72 20.15 -8.32
C ILE A 104 9.35 20.16 -6.84
N ASN A 105 8.22 20.75 -6.51
CA ASN A 105 7.55 20.54 -5.24
C ASN A 105 6.65 19.31 -5.33
N LEU A 106 6.91 18.29 -4.50
CA LEU A 106 6.16 17.05 -4.44
C LEU A 106 5.36 16.97 -3.15
N GLY A 107 4.04 16.98 -3.26
CA GLY A 107 3.15 16.76 -2.12
C GLY A 107 3.16 15.30 -1.67
N HIS A 108 3.20 15.05 -0.37
CA HIS A 108 3.00 13.70 0.20
C HIS A 108 2.12 13.77 1.43
N PHE A 109 1.30 12.75 1.65
CA PHE A 109 0.34 12.73 2.74
C PHE A 109 0.92 12.26 4.07
N LEU A 110 0.27 12.69 5.17
CA LEU A 110 0.50 12.24 6.53
C LEU A 110 -0.85 11.90 7.19
N PRO A 111 -1.05 10.66 7.69
CA PRO A 111 -0.13 9.53 7.64
C PRO A 111 -0.10 8.86 6.26
N ASP A 112 1.02 8.27 5.87
CA ASP A 112 1.14 7.44 4.67
C ASP A 112 2.27 6.40 4.80
N TYR A 113 2.56 5.66 3.72
CA TYR A 113 3.47 4.54 3.72
C TYR A 113 4.89 4.93 4.15
N THR A 114 5.41 4.24 5.15
CA THR A 114 6.69 4.54 5.81
C THR A 114 7.89 4.62 4.86
N ALA A 115 7.90 3.81 3.79
CA ALA A 115 9.02 3.80 2.85
C ALA A 115 9.13 5.08 2.01
N TYR A 116 8.09 5.92 1.99
CA TYR A 116 8.18 7.23 1.31
C TYR A 116 9.18 8.17 2.01
N GLU A 117 9.46 7.98 3.30
CA GLU A 117 10.44 8.80 4.01
C GLU A 117 11.82 8.69 3.37
N GLU A 118 12.31 7.47 3.17
CA GLU A 118 13.62 7.23 2.55
C GLU A 118 13.58 7.54 1.04
N LEU A 119 12.51 7.15 0.35
CA LEU A 119 12.34 7.44 -1.08
C LEU A 119 12.43 8.94 -1.38
N LEU A 120 11.73 9.76 -0.59
CA LEU A 120 11.67 11.20 -0.77
C LEU A 120 12.93 11.93 -0.28
N ASP A 121 13.84 11.23 0.41
CA ASP A 121 15.14 11.78 0.84
C ASP A 121 16.32 11.39 -0.06
N ILE A 122 16.24 10.26 -0.77
CA ILE A 122 17.31 9.78 -1.66
C ILE A 122 17.61 10.78 -2.78
N PHE A 123 16.57 11.29 -3.44
CA PHE A 123 16.70 12.22 -4.55
C PHE A 123 16.57 13.66 -4.06
N LYS A 124 17.64 14.42 -4.14
CA LYS A 124 17.67 15.83 -3.68
C LYS A 124 17.13 16.82 -4.71
N ALA A 125 16.68 16.33 -5.88
CA ALA A 125 16.19 17.18 -6.95
C ALA A 125 14.84 17.83 -6.63
N PHE A 126 13.96 17.16 -5.90
CA PHE A 126 12.66 17.69 -5.53
C PHE A 126 12.52 18.05 -4.05
N THR A 127 11.56 18.91 -3.75
CA THR A 127 11.22 19.34 -2.39
C THR A 127 9.97 18.64 -1.91
N PRO A 128 10.04 17.71 -0.93
CA PRO A 128 8.86 17.08 -0.36
C PRO A 128 8.07 18.05 0.51
N ILE A 129 6.79 18.21 0.23
CA ILE A 129 5.84 19.09 0.92
C ILE A 129 4.80 18.22 1.65
N PRO A 130 4.78 18.20 3.00
CA PRO A 130 3.83 17.39 3.75
C PRO A 130 2.41 17.97 3.68
N ILE A 131 1.43 17.12 3.40
CA ILE A 131 0.00 17.39 3.43
C ILE A 131 -0.59 16.58 4.59
N LEU A 132 -1.00 17.28 5.65
CA LEU A 132 -1.55 16.63 6.83
C LEU A 132 -3.04 16.31 6.62
N LEU A 133 -3.38 15.04 6.81
CA LEU A 133 -4.77 14.60 6.87
C LEU A 133 -5.29 14.68 8.31
N ASP A 134 -6.57 14.98 8.45
CA ASP A 134 -7.25 15.14 9.74
C ASP A 134 -7.99 13.86 10.12
N GLY A 135 -7.60 13.25 11.25
CA GLY A 135 -8.25 12.05 11.79
C GLY A 135 -9.70 12.31 12.20
N GLU A 136 -10.03 13.49 12.75
CA GLU A 136 -11.41 13.85 13.11
C GLU A 136 -12.32 13.91 11.89
N ARG A 137 -11.77 14.17 10.72
CA ARG A 137 -12.46 14.10 9.43
C ARG A 137 -12.34 12.72 8.76
N GLY A 138 -11.89 11.70 9.48
CA GLY A 138 -11.62 10.35 8.95
C GLY A 138 -10.60 10.35 7.81
N TYR A 139 -9.61 11.22 7.87
CA TYR A 139 -8.57 11.43 6.85
C TYR A 139 -9.13 11.83 5.48
N ALA A 140 -10.33 12.44 5.43
CA ALA A 140 -10.92 12.90 4.20
C ALA A 140 -10.08 14.04 3.60
N PHE A 141 -9.94 14.01 2.28
CA PHE A 141 -9.26 15.04 1.49
C PHE A 141 -9.98 15.14 0.15
N SER A 142 -10.59 16.27 -0.11
CA SER A 142 -11.43 16.48 -1.28
C SER A 142 -10.62 16.93 -2.50
N ALA A 143 -11.23 16.89 -3.68
CA ALA A 143 -10.65 17.48 -4.88
C ALA A 143 -10.40 18.99 -4.73
N GLU A 144 -11.23 19.68 -3.95
CA GLU A 144 -11.04 21.07 -3.64
C GLU A 144 -9.86 21.30 -2.69
N ASP A 145 -9.67 20.41 -1.69
CA ASP A 145 -8.45 20.40 -0.87
C ASP A 145 -7.20 20.18 -1.75
N LEU A 146 -7.27 19.23 -2.70
CA LEU A 146 -6.17 19.00 -3.65
C LEU A 146 -5.85 20.25 -4.46
N ARG A 147 -6.87 20.89 -5.05
CA ARG A 147 -6.71 22.13 -5.82
C ARG A 147 -6.04 23.22 -4.99
N ARG A 148 -6.50 23.41 -3.75
CA ARG A 148 -5.93 24.40 -2.83
C ARG A 148 -4.46 24.12 -2.50
N GLU A 149 -4.10 22.87 -2.24
CA GLU A 149 -2.73 22.49 -1.93
C GLU A 149 -1.81 22.67 -3.18
N VAL A 150 -2.28 22.24 -4.36
CA VAL A 150 -1.54 22.40 -5.62
C VAL A 150 -1.26 23.88 -5.91
N LEU A 151 -2.29 24.72 -5.90
CA LEU A 151 -2.16 26.14 -6.18
C LEU A 151 -1.41 26.89 -5.08
N GLY A 152 -1.71 26.60 -3.81
CA GLY A 152 -1.17 27.33 -2.67
C GLY A 152 0.29 27.03 -2.37
N ARG A 153 0.77 25.84 -2.77
CA ARG A 153 2.15 25.38 -2.51
C ARG A 153 2.98 25.13 -3.78
N GLY A 154 2.40 25.39 -4.95
CA GLY A 154 3.06 25.18 -6.22
C GLY A 154 3.48 23.73 -6.44
N LEU A 155 2.58 22.77 -6.14
CA LEU A 155 2.89 21.36 -6.31
C LEU A 155 2.84 20.98 -7.78
N SER A 156 3.89 20.30 -8.27
CA SER A 156 3.91 19.72 -9.62
C SER A 156 3.60 18.22 -9.61
N ALA A 157 3.67 17.57 -8.43
CA ALA A 157 3.27 16.19 -8.26
C ALA A 157 2.75 15.94 -6.84
N VAL A 158 1.92 14.90 -6.67
CA VAL A 158 1.44 14.41 -5.39
C VAL A 158 1.58 12.89 -5.34
N LEU A 159 2.22 12.37 -4.29
CA LEU A 159 2.41 10.93 -4.03
C LEU A 159 1.52 10.48 -2.88
N LEU A 160 0.78 9.39 -3.09
CA LEU A 160 -0.04 8.77 -2.05
C LEU A 160 -0.31 7.30 -2.32
N SER A 161 -0.58 6.53 -1.25
CA SER A 161 -1.15 5.19 -1.36
C SER A 161 -2.68 5.25 -1.40
N ASN A 162 -3.30 4.55 -2.36
CA ASN A 162 -4.76 4.46 -2.51
C ASN A 162 -5.21 3.05 -2.95
N PRO A 163 -5.84 2.28 -2.07
CA PRO A 163 -6.17 2.55 -0.65
C PRO A 163 -4.96 2.82 0.23
N CYS A 164 -5.15 3.67 1.24
CA CYS A 164 -4.05 4.21 2.04
C CYS A 164 -3.53 3.23 3.10
N ASN A 165 -2.25 2.98 3.12
CA ASN A 165 -1.52 2.38 4.23
C ASN A 165 -0.93 3.52 5.09
N PRO A 166 -1.38 3.79 6.35
CA PRO A 166 -1.94 2.78 7.26
C PRO A 166 -3.46 2.84 7.47
N THR A 167 -4.14 3.89 7.03
CA THR A 167 -5.50 4.24 7.51
C THR A 167 -6.62 3.38 6.93
N GLY A 168 -6.36 2.67 5.84
CA GLY A 168 -7.40 1.96 5.08
C GLY A 168 -8.38 2.88 4.35
N ARG A 169 -8.10 4.20 4.30
CA ARG A 169 -8.92 5.14 3.54
C ARG A 169 -8.85 4.81 2.04
N LEU A 170 -10.01 4.91 1.39
CA LEU A 170 -10.15 4.77 -0.05
C LEU A 170 -10.66 6.07 -0.67
N VAL A 171 -10.00 6.54 -1.72
CA VAL A 171 -10.52 7.55 -2.64
C VAL A 171 -10.96 6.82 -3.90
N ASP A 172 -12.25 6.87 -4.24
CA ASP A 172 -12.81 6.21 -5.42
C ASP A 172 -14.05 6.97 -5.95
N GLY A 173 -14.61 6.49 -7.05
CA GLY A 173 -15.83 7.03 -7.66
C GLY A 173 -15.67 8.49 -8.07
N ASP A 174 -16.71 9.28 -7.82
CA ASP A 174 -16.78 10.69 -8.23
C ASP A 174 -15.64 11.53 -7.62
N GLU A 175 -15.20 11.18 -6.41
CA GLU A 175 -14.10 11.92 -5.76
C GLU A 175 -12.78 11.70 -6.49
N LEU A 176 -12.44 10.44 -6.81
CA LEU A 176 -11.24 10.13 -7.57
C LEU A 176 -11.29 10.70 -9.00
N SER A 177 -12.48 10.67 -9.62
CA SER A 177 -12.71 11.32 -10.91
C SER A 177 -12.38 12.81 -10.87
N ARG A 178 -12.86 13.52 -9.83
CA ARG A 178 -12.56 14.94 -9.63
C ARG A 178 -11.07 15.19 -9.37
N TRP A 179 -10.39 14.29 -8.65
CA TRP A 179 -8.95 14.41 -8.43
C TRP A 179 -8.19 14.34 -9.76
N VAL A 180 -8.53 13.38 -10.63
CA VAL A 180 -7.92 13.26 -11.96
C VAL A 180 -8.19 14.51 -12.81
N SER A 181 -9.42 15.08 -12.72
CA SER A 181 -9.76 16.33 -13.42
C SER A 181 -8.92 17.52 -12.93
N VAL A 182 -8.75 17.66 -11.60
CA VAL A 182 -7.89 18.71 -11.01
C VAL A 182 -6.44 18.53 -11.43
N ALA A 183 -5.93 17.30 -11.44
CA ALA A 183 -4.58 16.98 -11.89
C ALA A 183 -4.34 17.40 -13.33
N ARG A 184 -5.26 17.09 -14.24
CA ARG A 184 -5.23 17.47 -15.64
C ARG A 184 -5.30 18.98 -15.83
N GLU A 185 -6.21 19.64 -15.13
CA GLU A 185 -6.43 21.09 -15.23
C GLU A 185 -5.21 21.89 -14.75
N LEU A 186 -4.54 21.42 -13.69
CA LEU A 186 -3.43 22.13 -13.07
C LEU A 186 -2.06 21.61 -13.47
N ASP A 187 -1.99 20.64 -14.39
CA ASP A 187 -0.76 19.93 -14.80
C ASP A 187 0.05 19.41 -13.59
N CYS A 188 -0.65 18.81 -12.63
CA CYS A 188 -0.07 18.25 -11.42
C CYS A 188 -0.11 16.72 -11.48
N THR A 189 1.05 16.06 -11.52
CA THR A 189 1.12 14.61 -11.63
C THR A 189 0.62 13.90 -10.38
N LEU A 190 -0.34 12.98 -10.52
CA LEU A 190 -0.74 12.05 -9.47
C LEU A 190 0.09 10.78 -9.54
N LEU A 191 0.89 10.53 -8.52
CA LEU A 191 1.64 9.30 -8.31
C LEU A 191 0.84 8.42 -7.34
N LEU A 192 0.06 7.48 -7.86
CA LEU A 192 -0.87 6.67 -7.10
C LEU A 192 -0.30 5.27 -6.87
N ASP A 193 0.05 4.97 -5.63
CA ASP A 193 0.46 3.65 -5.17
C ASP A 193 -0.81 2.82 -4.91
N GLU A 194 -1.20 2.00 -5.92
CA GLU A 194 -2.43 1.22 -5.94
C GLU A 194 -2.21 -0.26 -5.58
N PHE A 195 -1.15 -0.60 -4.84
CA PHE A 195 -0.84 -1.98 -4.45
C PHE A 195 -1.94 -2.66 -3.64
N TYR A 196 -2.92 -1.92 -3.13
CA TYR A 196 -4.09 -2.45 -2.40
C TYR A 196 -5.39 -2.30 -3.18
N SER A 197 -5.35 -2.03 -4.48
CA SER A 197 -6.52 -1.74 -5.32
C SER A 197 -7.55 -2.88 -5.38
N HIS A 198 -7.17 -4.12 -5.03
CA HIS A 198 -8.07 -5.28 -4.92
C HIS A 198 -8.51 -5.58 -3.47
N TYR A 199 -8.03 -4.82 -2.49
CA TYR A 199 -8.46 -4.87 -1.10
C TYR A 199 -9.47 -3.75 -0.84
N VAL A 200 -10.63 -3.83 -1.47
CA VAL A 200 -11.72 -2.83 -1.38
C VAL A 200 -12.92 -3.48 -0.74
N TYR A 201 -13.44 -2.89 0.34
CA TYR A 201 -14.54 -3.47 1.12
C TYR A 201 -15.86 -2.75 0.91
N LYS A 202 -15.83 -1.52 0.40
CA LYS A 202 -17.00 -0.74 0.04
C LYS A 202 -17.22 -0.83 -1.46
N THR A 203 -18.18 -1.63 -1.90
CA THR A 203 -18.50 -1.81 -3.31
C THR A 203 -20.01 -1.71 -3.56
N LYS A 204 -20.40 -1.42 -4.80
CA LYS A 204 -21.79 -1.57 -5.25
C LYS A 204 -22.11 -3.07 -5.40
N PRO A 205 -23.34 -3.50 -5.10
CA PRO A 205 -23.74 -4.89 -5.32
C PRO A 205 -23.42 -5.38 -6.74
N GLY A 206 -22.75 -6.54 -6.85
CA GLY A 206 -22.37 -7.14 -8.14
C GLY A 206 -21.18 -6.50 -8.86
N ALA A 207 -20.64 -5.37 -8.38
CA ALA A 207 -19.43 -4.78 -8.94
C ALA A 207 -18.18 -5.47 -8.39
N LEU A 208 -17.19 -5.70 -9.26
CA LEU A 208 -15.88 -6.20 -8.83
C LEU A 208 -15.26 -5.23 -7.81
N PRO A 209 -14.79 -5.71 -6.64
CA PRO A 209 -14.26 -4.88 -5.57
C PRO A 209 -12.83 -4.40 -5.87
N VAL A 210 -12.69 -3.55 -6.87
CA VAL A 210 -11.43 -2.94 -7.29
C VAL A 210 -11.58 -1.45 -7.46
N ALA A 211 -10.52 -0.70 -7.13
CA ALA A 211 -10.44 0.74 -7.33
C ALA A 211 -9.15 1.12 -8.07
N SER A 212 -9.25 1.97 -9.08
CA SER A 212 -8.08 2.54 -9.77
C SER A 212 -8.44 3.84 -10.47
N ALA A 213 -7.51 4.79 -10.43
CA ALA A 213 -7.64 6.03 -11.19
C ALA A 213 -7.58 5.81 -12.72
N ALA A 214 -7.11 4.65 -13.19
CA ALA A 214 -7.17 4.27 -14.60
C ALA A 214 -8.57 4.41 -15.21
N ARG A 215 -9.62 4.28 -14.39
CA ARG A 215 -11.02 4.44 -14.80
C ARG A 215 -11.37 5.86 -15.24
N PHE A 216 -10.69 6.85 -14.69
CA PHE A 216 -11.02 8.27 -14.82
C PHE A 216 -10.03 9.05 -15.70
N VAL A 217 -8.97 8.41 -16.14
CA VAL A 217 -8.05 8.95 -17.15
C VAL A 217 -8.80 9.10 -18.48
N GLU A 218 -8.81 10.30 -19.07
CA GLU A 218 -9.45 10.54 -20.37
C GLU A 218 -8.52 10.14 -21.52
N ASP A 219 -7.28 10.63 -21.49
CA ASP A 219 -6.25 10.30 -22.45
C ASP A 219 -5.03 9.70 -21.76
N VAL A 220 -4.71 8.43 -22.07
CA VAL A 220 -3.65 7.66 -21.43
C VAL A 220 -2.25 8.22 -21.62
N ASP A 221 -2.05 9.06 -22.63
CA ASP A 221 -0.76 9.67 -22.94
C ASP A 221 -0.66 11.15 -22.52
N ARG A 222 -1.77 11.77 -22.11
CA ARG A 222 -1.82 13.20 -21.78
C ARG A 222 -2.16 13.48 -20.33
N ASP A 223 -3.02 12.66 -19.71
CA ASP A 223 -3.38 12.87 -18.32
C ASP A 223 -2.19 12.57 -17.39
N PRO A 224 -1.85 13.47 -16.45
CA PRO A 224 -0.68 13.33 -15.60
C PRO A 224 -0.96 12.35 -14.44
N VAL A 225 -1.26 11.10 -14.76
CA VAL A 225 -1.58 10.04 -13.80
C VAL A 225 -0.63 8.87 -14.00
N ILE A 226 0.08 8.50 -12.94
CA ILE A 226 0.99 7.35 -12.91
C ILE A 226 0.52 6.42 -11.80
N LEU A 227 0.23 5.18 -12.17
CA LEU A 227 -0.29 4.14 -11.29
C LEU A 227 0.81 3.13 -11.01
N PHE A 228 0.98 2.73 -9.75
CA PHE A 228 1.92 1.69 -9.35
C PHE A 228 1.14 0.50 -8.78
N ASP A 229 1.41 -0.69 -9.31
CA ASP A 229 0.81 -1.92 -8.85
C ASP A 229 1.74 -3.12 -9.15
N GLY A 230 1.31 -4.32 -8.82
CA GLY A 230 2.06 -5.54 -9.09
C GLY A 230 1.58 -6.75 -8.33
N LEU A 231 2.28 -7.85 -8.54
CA LEU A 231 1.91 -9.14 -7.93
C LEU A 231 2.05 -9.16 -6.40
N THR A 232 2.66 -8.14 -5.81
CA THR A 232 3.06 -8.10 -4.39
C THR A 232 1.89 -8.26 -3.42
N LYS A 233 0.78 -7.51 -3.64
CA LYS A 233 -0.37 -7.51 -2.73
C LYS A 233 -1.61 -8.08 -3.42
N ASN A 234 -2.01 -7.50 -4.54
CA ASN A 234 -3.25 -7.84 -5.25
C ASN A 234 -3.29 -9.28 -5.78
N TRP A 235 -2.15 -9.92 -6.00
CA TRP A 235 -2.02 -11.34 -6.35
C TRP A 235 -1.40 -12.19 -5.24
N ARG A 236 -1.00 -11.58 -4.12
CA ARG A 236 -0.39 -12.25 -2.96
C ARG A 236 0.91 -13.02 -3.27
N TYR A 237 1.75 -12.47 -4.19
CA TYR A 237 3.09 -12.98 -4.52
C TYR A 237 4.19 -11.97 -4.16
N PRO A 238 4.37 -11.56 -2.88
CA PRO A 238 5.35 -10.55 -2.51
C PRO A 238 6.79 -10.95 -2.83
N GLY A 239 7.11 -12.22 -2.79
CA GLY A 239 8.44 -12.76 -3.08
C GLY A 239 8.84 -12.74 -4.55
N TRP A 240 7.88 -12.61 -5.48
CA TRP A 240 8.17 -12.63 -6.93
C TRP A 240 8.81 -11.35 -7.43
N ARG A 241 8.63 -10.26 -6.74
CA ARG A 241 9.23 -8.98 -7.13
C ARG A 241 8.85 -8.53 -8.55
N VAL A 242 7.64 -8.81 -9.02
CA VAL A 242 7.09 -8.36 -10.30
C VAL A 242 6.07 -7.25 -10.02
N THR A 243 6.40 -6.05 -10.45
CA THR A 243 5.59 -4.84 -10.27
C THR A 243 5.67 -3.98 -11.52
N TRP A 244 4.78 -3.03 -11.67
CA TRP A 244 4.72 -2.16 -12.83
C TRP A 244 4.25 -0.75 -12.47
N ALA A 245 4.59 0.19 -13.34
CA ALA A 245 3.93 1.48 -13.45
C ALA A 245 3.12 1.51 -14.74
N VAL A 246 1.98 2.20 -14.71
CA VAL A 246 1.11 2.46 -15.87
C VAL A 246 0.85 3.95 -15.95
N GLY A 247 1.06 4.56 -17.15
CA GLY A 247 0.87 5.99 -17.34
C GLY A 247 1.28 6.45 -18.73
N PRO A 248 1.46 7.77 -18.94
CA PRO A 248 1.87 8.34 -20.22
C PRO A 248 3.14 7.70 -20.77
N ARG A 249 3.15 7.40 -22.05
CA ARG A 249 4.25 6.73 -22.76
C ARG A 249 5.59 7.42 -22.52
N SER A 250 5.65 8.74 -22.63
CA SER A 250 6.86 9.52 -22.39
C SER A 250 7.43 9.35 -20.98
N VAL A 251 6.57 9.20 -19.98
CA VAL A 251 6.98 8.95 -18.59
C VAL A 251 7.49 7.52 -18.44
N MET A 252 6.82 6.54 -19.03
CA MET A 252 7.27 5.14 -18.99
C MET A 252 8.64 4.96 -19.66
N ASP A 253 8.91 5.64 -20.76
CA ASP A 253 10.22 5.65 -21.43
C ASP A 253 11.30 6.25 -20.51
N THR A 254 10.99 7.35 -19.82
CA THR A 254 11.92 7.98 -18.86
C THR A 254 12.18 7.07 -17.66
N MET A 255 11.15 6.40 -17.14
CA MET A 255 11.29 5.42 -16.06
C MET A 255 12.11 4.19 -16.49
N ALA A 256 11.95 3.71 -17.72
CA ALA A 256 12.77 2.64 -18.28
C ALA A 256 14.24 3.07 -18.40
N SER A 257 14.47 4.29 -18.88
CA SER A 257 15.81 4.88 -18.94
C SER A 257 16.46 4.98 -17.55
N ALA A 258 15.72 5.45 -16.55
CA ALA A 258 16.19 5.47 -15.15
C ALA A 258 16.51 4.05 -14.64
N GLY A 259 15.68 3.07 -14.96
CA GLY A 259 15.91 1.67 -14.61
C GLY A 259 17.19 1.09 -15.17
N SER A 260 17.65 1.58 -16.33
CA SER A 260 18.89 1.10 -16.94
C SER A 260 20.13 1.28 -16.05
N PHE A 261 20.17 2.35 -15.25
CA PHE A 261 21.29 2.58 -14.33
C PHE A 261 20.98 2.27 -12.87
N LEU A 262 19.69 2.26 -12.49
CA LEU A 262 19.30 2.01 -11.09
C LEU A 262 19.27 0.53 -10.72
N ASP A 263 18.72 -0.32 -11.59
CA ASP A 263 18.46 -1.72 -11.23
C ASP A 263 18.62 -2.73 -12.38
N GLY A 264 18.78 -2.29 -13.62
CA GLY A 264 19.01 -3.13 -14.80
C GLY A 264 17.81 -3.97 -15.26
N GLY A 265 16.65 -3.84 -14.63
CA GLY A 265 15.43 -4.61 -14.97
C GLY A 265 15.06 -5.68 -13.95
N GLY A 266 13.98 -6.42 -14.23
CA GLY A 266 13.45 -7.49 -13.38
C GLY A 266 13.79 -8.88 -13.87
N SER A 267 13.53 -9.89 -13.02
CA SER A 267 13.74 -11.31 -13.32
C SER A 267 12.93 -11.76 -14.54
N LYS A 268 13.59 -12.23 -15.60
CA LYS A 268 12.95 -12.65 -16.86
C LYS A 268 12.03 -13.86 -16.67
N PRO A 269 12.44 -14.96 -16.00
CA PRO A 269 11.55 -16.10 -15.78
C PRO A 269 10.32 -15.75 -14.96
N LEU A 270 10.44 -14.90 -13.93
CA LEU A 270 9.28 -14.50 -13.12
C LEU A 270 8.34 -13.55 -13.87
N GLN A 271 8.85 -12.69 -14.75
CA GLN A 271 8.02 -11.88 -15.65
C GLN A 271 7.22 -12.77 -16.60
N ARG A 272 7.82 -13.79 -17.20
CA ARG A 272 7.14 -14.74 -18.08
C ARG A 272 6.05 -15.51 -17.33
N ALA A 273 6.39 -16.02 -16.14
CA ALA A 273 5.44 -16.74 -15.29
C ALA A 273 4.28 -15.86 -14.76
N ALA A 274 4.44 -14.54 -14.77
CA ALA A 274 3.41 -13.61 -14.38
C ALA A 274 2.29 -13.44 -15.43
N VAL A 275 2.58 -13.66 -16.71
CA VAL A 275 1.63 -13.41 -17.81
C VAL A 275 0.29 -14.12 -17.60
N PRO A 276 0.20 -15.44 -17.34
CA PRO A 276 -1.08 -16.12 -17.14
C PRO A 276 -1.82 -15.67 -15.87
N LEU A 277 -1.14 -15.10 -14.88
CA LEU A 277 -1.79 -14.56 -13.68
C LEU A 277 -2.61 -13.28 -13.97
N LEU A 278 -2.40 -12.64 -15.12
CA LEU A 278 -3.08 -11.42 -15.55
C LEU A 278 -4.30 -11.69 -16.43
N GLU A 279 -4.66 -12.94 -16.65
CA GLU A 279 -5.92 -13.30 -17.31
C GLU A 279 -7.11 -12.81 -16.49
N GLU A 280 -8.09 -12.19 -17.14
CA GLU A 280 -9.24 -11.56 -16.48
C GLU A 280 -9.95 -12.53 -15.52
N ALA A 281 -10.19 -13.77 -15.92
CA ALA A 281 -10.85 -14.76 -15.08
C ALA A 281 -10.06 -15.07 -13.80
N THR A 282 -8.72 -15.18 -13.91
CA THR A 282 -7.79 -15.39 -12.78
C THR A 282 -7.86 -14.20 -11.82
N VAL A 283 -7.75 -12.99 -12.34
CA VAL A 283 -7.80 -11.75 -11.54
C VAL A 283 -9.13 -11.57 -10.84
N VAL A 284 -10.25 -11.83 -11.54
CA VAL A 284 -11.60 -11.73 -10.96
C VAL A 284 -11.78 -12.74 -9.82
N ALA A 285 -11.37 -13.99 -10.01
CA ALA A 285 -11.47 -15.03 -8.97
C ALA A 285 -10.62 -14.69 -7.74
N GLU A 286 -9.35 -14.27 -7.92
CA GLU A 286 -8.47 -13.85 -6.83
C GLU A 286 -9.04 -12.65 -6.07
N THR A 287 -9.55 -11.64 -6.79
CA THR A 287 -10.14 -10.43 -6.20
C THR A 287 -11.36 -10.75 -5.34
N TRP A 288 -12.27 -11.61 -5.81
CA TRP A 288 -13.43 -12.01 -5.00
C TRP A 288 -13.05 -12.83 -3.78
N ALA A 289 -12.06 -13.71 -3.90
CA ALA A 289 -11.53 -14.46 -2.76
C ALA A 289 -10.90 -13.54 -1.71
N ILE A 290 -10.07 -12.60 -2.14
CA ILE A 290 -9.50 -11.54 -1.28
C ILE A 290 -10.63 -10.76 -0.58
N HIS A 291 -11.60 -10.25 -1.34
CA HIS A 291 -12.70 -9.45 -0.79
C HIS A 291 -13.46 -10.21 0.31
N ARG A 292 -13.81 -11.49 0.06
CA ARG A 292 -14.53 -12.30 1.04
C ARG A 292 -13.71 -12.54 2.29
N VAL A 293 -12.53 -13.14 2.13
CA VAL A 293 -11.69 -13.60 3.25
C VAL A 293 -11.18 -12.43 4.08
N PHE A 294 -10.67 -11.39 3.42
CA PHE A 294 -10.09 -10.25 4.13
C PHE A 294 -11.14 -9.33 4.75
N ARG A 295 -12.35 -9.24 4.19
CA ARG A 295 -13.45 -8.53 4.84
C ARG A 295 -13.83 -9.19 6.17
N GLU A 296 -13.93 -10.51 6.21
CA GLU A 296 -14.23 -11.25 7.46
C GLU A 296 -13.12 -11.05 8.50
N LYS A 297 -11.86 -11.13 8.09
CA LYS A 297 -10.71 -10.84 8.97
C LYS A 297 -10.72 -9.41 9.49
N ARG A 298 -11.01 -8.43 8.62
CA ARG A 298 -11.17 -7.03 9.00
C ARG A 298 -12.21 -6.86 10.09
N ASP A 299 -13.41 -7.40 9.87
CA ASP A 299 -14.55 -7.24 10.76
C ASP A 299 -14.28 -7.91 12.11
N ALA A 300 -13.67 -9.09 12.10
CA ALA A 300 -13.28 -9.81 13.33
C ALA A 300 -12.21 -9.03 14.12
N LEU A 301 -11.13 -8.58 13.46
CA LEU A 301 -10.06 -7.83 14.11
C LEU A 301 -10.57 -6.50 14.67
N ALA A 302 -11.28 -5.71 13.85
CA ALA A 302 -11.79 -4.41 14.26
C ALA A 302 -12.72 -4.52 15.48
N SER A 303 -13.73 -5.41 15.42
CA SER A 303 -14.67 -5.62 16.52
C SER A 303 -13.98 -6.07 17.83
N ARG A 304 -12.94 -6.91 17.74
CA ARG A 304 -12.20 -7.35 18.94
C ARG A 304 -11.34 -6.22 19.52
N LEU A 305 -10.67 -5.44 18.68
CA LEU A 305 -9.87 -4.27 19.11
C LEU A 305 -10.74 -3.19 19.76
N GLU A 306 -11.94 -2.92 19.20
CA GLU A 306 -12.90 -1.98 19.82
C GLU A 306 -13.32 -2.42 21.21
N ARG A 307 -13.60 -3.71 21.42
CA ARG A 307 -13.91 -4.25 22.76
C ARG A 307 -12.75 -4.14 23.75
N LEU A 308 -11.52 -4.06 23.27
CA LEU A 308 -10.34 -3.81 24.11
C LEU A 308 -10.11 -2.33 24.40
N GLY A 309 -10.92 -1.42 23.84
CA GLY A 309 -10.79 0.02 24.05
C GLY A 309 -9.90 0.74 23.00
N VAL A 310 -9.58 0.07 21.89
CA VAL A 310 -8.93 0.73 20.75
C VAL A 310 -9.97 1.43 19.90
N HIS A 311 -9.80 2.72 19.64
CA HIS A 311 -10.72 3.51 18.83
C HIS A 311 -10.23 3.64 17.39
N PHE A 312 -11.16 3.82 16.46
CA PHE A 312 -10.87 4.04 15.05
C PHE A 312 -11.43 5.38 14.59
N ASP A 313 -10.58 6.24 14.05
CA ASP A 313 -11.02 7.49 13.41
C ASP A 313 -11.90 7.19 12.18
N ARG A 314 -11.67 6.03 11.55
CA ARG A 314 -12.43 5.51 10.43
C ARG A 314 -12.32 3.99 10.33
N ALA A 315 -13.42 3.33 10.00
CA ALA A 315 -13.39 1.92 9.59
C ALA A 315 -12.63 1.78 8.26
N PRO A 316 -11.71 0.83 8.12
CA PRO A 316 -10.94 0.66 6.89
C PRO A 316 -11.85 0.26 5.71
N GLU A 317 -11.81 1.04 4.64
CA GLU A 317 -12.53 0.79 3.38
C GLU A 317 -11.70 -0.04 2.40
N GLY A 318 -10.37 -0.08 2.62
CA GLY A 318 -9.42 -0.83 1.83
C GLY A 318 -8.20 -1.29 2.63
N THR A 319 -7.22 -1.87 1.98
CA THR A 319 -6.00 -2.47 2.53
C THR A 319 -6.28 -3.72 3.38
N PHE A 320 -5.27 -4.22 4.10
CA PHE A 320 -5.42 -5.23 5.15
C PHE A 320 -4.86 -4.72 6.49
N TYR A 321 -5.13 -3.45 6.80
CA TYR A 321 -4.71 -2.79 8.03
C TYR A 321 -5.89 -2.15 8.74
N VAL A 322 -5.81 -2.15 10.08
CA VAL A 322 -6.61 -1.34 10.98
C VAL A 322 -5.69 -0.29 11.60
N TRP A 323 -6.11 0.96 11.58
CA TRP A 323 -5.41 2.10 12.17
C TRP A 323 -6.11 2.49 13.47
N GLY A 324 -5.59 1.98 14.60
CA GLY A 324 -6.22 2.11 15.91
C GLY A 324 -5.58 3.19 16.75
N ASN A 325 -6.41 3.96 17.45
CA ASN A 325 -6.01 4.90 18.50
C ASN A 325 -6.09 4.21 19.85
N VAL A 326 -4.99 4.18 20.58
CA VAL A 326 -4.83 3.47 21.86
C VAL A 326 -4.82 4.41 23.07
N ARG A 327 -5.09 5.71 22.88
CA ARG A 327 -5.00 6.75 23.91
C ARG A 327 -5.73 6.44 25.21
N ASP A 328 -6.87 5.78 25.11
CA ASP A 328 -7.76 5.50 26.26
C ASP A 328 -7.45 4.18 26.96
N LEU A 329 -6.45 3.42 26.48
CA LEU A 329 -5.97 2.23 27.17
C LEU A 329 -5.19 2.59 28.44
N PRO A 330 -5.09 1.66 29.43
CA PRO A 330 -4.27 1.90 30.60
C PRO A 330 -2.78 2.02 30.24
N PRO A 331 -2.01 2.90 30.92
CA PRO A 331 -0.56 2.96 30.75
C PRO A 331 0.11 1.59 31.08
N PRO A 332 1.17 1.17 30.37
CA PRO A 332 1.88 1.91 29.32
C PRO A 332 1.28 1.74 27.90
N LEU A 333 0.07 1.21 27.77
CA LEU A 333 -0.55 0.86 26.49
C LEU A 333 -1.19 2.06 25.78
N ASN A 334 -1.23 3.22 26.43
CA ASN A 334 -1.91 4.43 25.94
C ASN A 334 -1.10 5.29 24.95
N ASP A 335 0.01 4.78 24.49
CA ASP A 335 0.79 5.33 23.36
C ASP A 335 1.30 4.20 22.47
N GLY A 336 1.53 4.50 21.18
CA GLY A 336 1.89 3.49 20.19
C GLY A 336 3.20 2.75 20.48
N MET A 337 4.20 3.43 21.02
CA MET A 337 5.50 2.80 21.36
C MET A 337 5.40 1.97 22.62
N GLY A 338 4.67 2.43 23.64
CA GLY A 338 4.40 1.68 24.86
C GLY A 338 3.61 0.41 24.53
N PHE A 339 2.53 0.53 23.75
CA PHE A 339 1.74 -0.59 23.26
C PHE A 339 2.61 -1.62 22.51
N PHE A 340 3.41 -1.16 21.54
CA PHE A 340 4.30 -2.01 20.75
C PHE A 340 5.28 -2.81 21.64
N ARG A 341 5.95 -2.14 22.58
CA ARG A 341 6.91 -2.80 23.49
C ARG A 341 6.23 -3.84 24.36
N ALA A 342 5.08 -3.51 24.93
CA ALA A 342 4.31 -4.44 25.77
C ALA A 342 3.77 -5.63 24.95
N ALA A 343 3.28 -5.40 23.73
CA ALA A 343 2.84 -6.45 22.83
C ALA A 343 3.98 -7.41 22.43
N LEU A 344 5.21 -6.90 22.24
CA LEU A 344 6.38 -7.74 21.97
C LEU A 344 6.67 -8.75 23.09
N GLU A 345 6.48 -8.38 24.37
CA GLU A 345 6.65 -9.29 25.52
C GLU A 345 5.61 -10.43 25.50
N ARG A 346 4.50 -10.21 24.78
CA ARG A 346 3.46 -11.24 24.50
C ARG A 346 3.64 -11.89 23.12
N LYS A 347 4.79 -11.70 22.48
CA LYS A 347 5.10 -12.21 21.14
C LYS A 347 4.10 -11.77 20.05
N VAL A 348 3.54 -10.57 20.19
CA VAL A 348 2.71 -9.93 19.17
C VAL A 348 3.45 -8.73 18.61
N ILE A 349 3.64 -8.70 17.29
CA ILE A 349 4.29 -7.58 16.60
C ILE A 349 3.21 -6.67 16.01
N THR A 350 3.26 -5.37 16.32
CA THR A 350 2.44 -4.31 15.74
C THR A 350 3.34 -3.21 15.18
N VAL A 351 2.79 -2.15 14.59
CA VAL A 351 3.61 -1.01 14.13
C VAL A 351 3.12 0.27 14.77
N PRO A 352 3.97 0.93 15.59
CA PRO A 352 3.65 2.23 16.16
C PRO A 352 3.32 3.28 15.11
N GLY A 353 2.37 4.15 15.41
CA GLY A 353 1.87 5.16 14.48
C GLY A 353 2.90 6.20 14.07
N GLU A 354 3.88 6.49 14.92
CA GLU A 354 4.93 7.47 14.63
C GLU A 354 5.75 7.14 13.38
N PHE A 355 5.84 5.86 12.98
CA PHE A 355 6.53 5.46 11.75
C PHE A 355 5.80 5.87 10.47
N PHE A 356 4.53 6.26 10.55
CA PHE A 356 3.73 6.76 9.43
C PHE A 356 3.69 8.30 9.36
N ASP A 357 4.38 8.97 10.28
CA ASP A 357 4.62 10.41 10.25
C ASP A 357 5.84 10.70 9.35
N VAL A 358 5.67 10.43 8.05
CA VAL A 358 6.71 10.50 7.02
C VAL A 358 7.43 11.86 7.06
N ASN A 359 8.72 11.86 7.36
CA ASN A 359 9.56 13.05 7.57
C ASN A 359 10.85 12.99 6.77
N PRO A 360 10.80 13.15 5.43
CA PRO A 360 11.97 13.07 4.56
C PRO A 360 13.09 14.02 5.00
N GLY A 361 14.31 13.51 5.06
CA GLY A 361 15.48 14.26 5.48
C GLY A 361 15.46 14.70 6.95
N LYS A 362 14.57 14.11 7.78
CA LYS A 362 14.41 14.44 9.20
C LYS A 362 14.22 15.95 9.45
N ARG A 363 13.53 16.65 8.53
CA ARG A 363 13.35 18.11 8.53
C ARG A 363 12.51 18.65 9.70
N ARG A 364 11.83 17.77 10.44
CA ARG A 364 11.05 18.10 11.64
C ARG A 364 11.68 17.46 12.89
N PRO A 365 12.90 17.87 13.29
CA PRO A 365 13.58 17.28 14.44
C PRO A 365 12.86 17.64 15.75
N GLY A 366 12.90 16.73 16.73
CA GLY A 366 12.40 16.96 18.09
C GLY A 366 10.89 17.14 18.23
N ARG A 367 10.10 16.98 17.19
CA ARG A 367 8.64 16.99 17.28
C ARG A 367 8.11 15.63 17.73
N VAL A 368 7.23 15.67 18.71
CA VAL A 368 6.39 14.50 19.03
C VAL A 368 5.48 14.22 17.85
N SER A 369 5.45 12.98 17.39
CA SER A 369 4.58 12.58 16.28
C SER A 369 3.10 12.83 16.63
N ARG A 370 2.32 13.30 15.66
CA ARG A 370 0.87 13.44 15.78
C ARG A 370 0.17 12.10 15.88
N PHE A 371 0.84 11.03 15.45
CA PHE A 371 0.34 9.66 15.45
C PHE A 371 0.94 8.83 16.59
N LYS A 372 1.49 9.48 17.64
CA LYS A 372 2.10 8.79 18.79
C LYS A 372 1.12 7.85 19.49
N ASP A 373 -0.18 8.18 19.50
CA ASP A 373 -1.24 7.42 20.14
C ASP A 373 -1.89 6.38 19.20
N HIS A 374 -1.33 6.18 18.00
CA HIS A 374 -1.85 5.24 17.01
C HIS A 374 -0.97 4.00 16.88
N VAL A 375 -1.61 2.92 16.48
CA VAL A 375 -0.99 1.62 16.17
C VAL A 375 -1.61 1.07 14.90
N ARG A 376 -0.79 0.60 13.96
CA ARG A 376 -1.26 -0.17 12.83
C ARG A 376 -1.27 -1.66 13.16
N PHE A 377 -2.42 -2.29 12.98
CA PHE A 377 -2.62 -3.73 13.10
C PHE A 377 -2.89 -4.32 11.71
N SER A 378 -2.14 -5.35 11.32
CA SER A 378 -2.34 -6.04 10.05
C SER A 378 -3.27 -7.25 10.23
N PHE A 379 -4.29 -7.38 9.38
CA PHE A 379 -5.05 -8.61 9.23
C PHE A 379 -4.62 -9.40 7.98
N GLY A 380 -3.38 -9.16 7.54
CA GLY A 380 -2.69 -9.94 6.52
C GLY A 380 -2.46 -11.42 6.88
N PRO A 381 -2.09 -11.78 8.12
CA PRO A 381 -1.87 -13.16 8.53
C PRO A 381 -3.13 -14.05 8.44
N SER A 382 -2.94 -15.38 8.60
CA SER A 382 -4.07 -16.33 8.69
C SER A 382 -5.00 -16.05 9.87
N ARG A 383 -6.22 -16.61 9.84
CA ARG A 383 -7.20 -16.45 10.93
C ARG A 383 -6.65 -16.93 12.27
N ASP A 384 -6.01 -18.10 12.29
CA ASP A 384 -5.48 -18.68 13.53
C ASP A 384 -4.46 -17.75 14.19
N VAL A 385 -3.57 -17.15 13.40
CA VAL A 385 -2.60 -16.15 13.89
C VAL A 385 -3.30 -14.90 14.41
N LEU A 386 -4.38 -14.46 13.77
CA LEU A 386 -5.16 -13.29 14.21
C LEU A 386 -5.88 -13.57 15.53
N GLU A 387 -6.52 -14.72 15.67
CA GLU A 387 -7.23 -15.12 16.89
C GLU A 387 -6.27 -15.23 18.08
N GLU A 388 -5.16 -15.92 17.90
CA GLU A 388 -4.11 -16.03 18.91
C GLU A 388 -3.53 -14.65 19.31
N ALA A 389 -3.28 -13.78 18.34
CA ALA A 389 -2.83 -12.41 18.61
C ALA A 389 -3.84 -11.64 19.45
N LEU A 390 -5.12 -11.74 19.12
CA LEU A 390 -6.20 -11.05 19.84
C LEU A 390 -6.39 -11.56 21.28
N GLU A 391 -6.21 -12.85 21.51
CA GLU A 391 -6.23 -13.41 22.87
C GLU A 391 -5.08 -12.87 23.72
N ARG A 392 -3.87 -12.83 23.14
CA ARG A 392 -2.68 -12.28 23.82
C ARG A 392 -2.82 -10.78 24.12
N LEU A 393 -3.37 -10.00 23.17
CA LEU A 393 -3.64 -8.58 23.37
C LEU A 393 -4.75 -8.36 24.42
N ALA A 394 -5.78 -9.21 24.45
CA ALA A 394 -6.82 -9.14 25.47
C ALA A 394 -6.26 -9.36 26.87
N ALA A 395 -5.42 -10.38 27.04
CA ALA A 395 -4.72 -10.63 28.31
C ALA A 395 -3.82 -9.45 28.70
N LEU A 396 -3.07 -8.89 27.73
CA LEU A 396 -2.20 -7.74 27.96
C LEU A 396 -2.98 -6.52 28.50
N VAL A 397 -4.12 -6.19 27.88
CA VAL A 397 -4.95 -5.06 28.31
C VAL A 397 -5.58 -5.31 29.69
N ALA A 398 -6.02 -6.54 29.96
CA ALA A 398 -6.59 -6.92 31.27
C ALA A 398 -5.55 -6.79 32.38
N ASP A 399 -4.32 -7.29 32.16
CA ASP A 399 -3.22 -7.19 33.13
C ASP A 399 -2.87 -5.74 33.45
N ALA A 400 -2.73 -4.89 32.43
CA ALA A 400 -2.46 -3.46 32.60
C ALA A 400 -3.61 -2.73 33.35
N GLY A 401 -4.86 -3.14 33.13
CA GLY A 401 -6.01 -2.62 33.86
C GLY A 401 -6.00 -3.02 35.33
N ALA A 402 -5.64 -4.27 35.64
CA ALA A 402 -5.56 -4.78 37.02
C ALA A 402 -4.42 -4.10 37.81
N GLU A 403 -3.25 -3.88 37.20
CA GLU A 403 -2.14 -3.15 37.83
C GLU A 403 -2.52 -1.70 38.18
N ARG A 404 -3.37 -1.06 37.40
CA ARG A 404 -3.87 0.30 37.67
C ARG A 404 -4.79 0.32 38.89
N LEU A 405 -5.63 -0.70 39.08
CA LEU A 405 -6.58 -0.78 40.20
C LEU A 405 -5.89 -1.23 41.50
N GLY A 406 -4.77 -1.94 41.42
CA GLY A 406 -4.01 -2.43 42.57
C GLY A 406 -2.91 -1.47 43.10
N ARG A 407 -2.72 -0.28 42.52
CA ARG A 407 -1.83 0.75 43.07
C ARG A 407 -2.63 1.64 44.01
N PRO A 408 -2.24 1.73 45.32
CA PRO A 408 -2.87 2.59 46.33
C PRO A 408 -2.68 4.09 45.98
#